data_145b60bccbd97677f971f07805f84e85
#
_entry.id   145b60bccbd97677f971f07805f84e85
#
_cell.length_a   1.000
_cell.length_b   1.000
_cell.length_c   1.000
_cell.angle_alpha   90.00
_cell.angle_beta   90.00
_cell.angle_gamma   90.00
#
_symmetry.space_group_name_H-M   'P 1'
#
loop_
_entity.id
_entity.type
_entity.pdbx_description
1 polymer ?
#
loop_
_entity_poly.entity_id
_entity_poly.type
_entity_poly.pdbx_seq_one_letter_code
_entity_poly.pdbx_strand_id
1 'polypeptide(L)' 'EFWEAFREIAERRGATFNALAAEIDEGRDMQIGLATAIRLFVLADLRQVAGR' A
#
# COMPACT_ATOMS: atom_id res chain seq x y z
N GLU A 1 8.34 9.47 4.79
CA GLU A 1 7.58 9.79 3.61
C GLU A 1 6.65 8.67 3.19
N PHE A 2 5.72 9.00 2.33
CA PHE A 2 4.71 8.08 1.86
C PHE A 2 5.31 6.85 1.16
N TRP A 3 6.25 7.07 0.25
CA TRP A 3 6.83 5.96 -0.50
C TRP A 3 7.72 5.08 0.37
N GLU A 4 8.36 5.67 1.35
CA GLU A 4 9.15 4.88 2.30
C GLU A 4 8.27 3.99 3.14
N ALA A 5 7.12 4.51 3.57
CA ALA A 5 6.17 3.71 4.33
C ALA A 5 5.66 2.53 3.50
N PHE A 6 5.37 2.77 2.23
CA PHE A 6 4.91 1.71 1.36
C PHE A 6 5.98 0.62 1.19
N ARG A 7 7.23 1.04 1.03
CA ARG A 7 8.33 0.09 0.90
C ARG A 7 8.48 -0.76 2.15
N GLU A 8 8.36 -0.13 3.32
CA GLU A 8 8.45 -0.88 4.58
C GLU A 8 7.35 -1.91 4.70
N ILE A 9 6.16 -1.56 4.26
CA ILE A 9 5.05 -2.51 4.30
C ILE A 9 5.36 -3.69 3.39
N ALA A 10 5.88 -3.44 2.20
CA ALA A 10 6.24 -4.51 1.29
C ALA A 10 7.27 -5.44 1.91
N GLU A 11 8.29 -4.87 2.55
CA GLU A 11 9.33 -5.67 3.19
C GLU A 11 8.78 -6.53 4.31
N ARG A 12 7.87 -5.97 5.11
CA ARG A 12 7.27 -6.73 6.20
C ARG A 12 6.45 -7.90 5.68
N ARG A 13 5.88 -7.77 4.50
CA ARG A 13 5.07 -8.82 3.90
C ARG A 13 5.90 -9.80 3.08
N GLY A 14 7.21 -9.56 2.98
CA GLY A 14 8.07 -10.41 2.18
C GLY A 14 7.83 -10.28 0.69
N ALA A 15 7.34 -9.12 0.26
CA ALA A 15 7.05 -8.86 -1.15
C ALA A 15 7.93 -7.74 -1.65
N THR A 16 8.12 -7.70 -2.97
CA THR A 16 8.83 -6.58 -3.57
C THR A 16 7.89 -5.39 -3.71
N PHE A 17 8.48 -4.22 -3.85
CA PHE A 17 7.70 -3.01 -4.07
C PHE A 17 6.76 -3.17 -5.27
N ASN A 18 7.30 -3.70 -6.38
CA ASN A 18 6.51 -3.85 -7.59
C ASN A 18 5.39 -4.89 -7.42
N ALA A 19 5.68 -5.97 -6.71
CA ALA A 19 4.68 -7.01 -6.50
C ALA A 19 3.50 -6.48 -5.67
N LEU A 20 3.81 -5.72 -4.62
CA LEU A 20 2.75 -5.16 -3.79
C LEU A 20 1.94 -4.12 -4.56
N ALA A 21 2.60 -3.29 -5.36
CA ALA A 21 1.90 -2.31 -6.17
C ALA A 21 0.98 -2.99 -7.18
N ALA A 22 1.41 -4.12 -7.75
CA ALA A 22 0.60 -4.86 -8.70
C ALA A 22 -0.64 -5.44 -8.04
N GLU A 23 -0.51 -5.94 -6.81
CA GLU A 23 -1.67 -6.44 -6.07
C GLU A 23 -2.71 -5.34 -5.85
N ILE A 24 -2.23 -4.16 -5.47
CA ILE A 24 -3.13 -3.04 -5.24
C ILE A 24 -3.81 -2.62 -6.54
N ASP A 25 -3.06 -2.62 -7.63
CA ASP A 25 -3.61 -2.25 -8.92
C ASP A 25 -4.71 -3.20 -9.35
N GLU A 26 -4.54 -4.49 -9.10
CA GLU A 26 -5.54 -5.48 -9.46
C GLU A 26 -6.83 -5.32 -8.66
N GLY A 27 -6.71 -4.93 -7.39
CA GLY A 27 -7.87 -4.83 -6.53
C GLY A 27 -8.49 -3.45 -6.45
N ARG A 28 -7.90 -2.48 -7.12
CA ARG A 28 -8.43 -1.12 -7.02
C ARG A 28 -9.64 -0.91 -7.90
N ASP A 29 -10.48 0.03 -7.48
CA ASP A 29 -11.59 0.49 -8.29
C ASP A 29 -11.04 1.19 -9.54
N MET A 30 -11.65 0.91 -10.69
CA MET A 30 -11.18 1.51 -11.94
C MET A 30 -11.30 3.04 -11.93
N GLN A 31 -12.13 3.58 -11.06
CA GLN A 31 -12.29 5.03 -10.97
C GLN A 31 -11.23 5.70 -10.10
N ILE A 32 -10.40 4.90 -9.44
CA ILE A 32 -9.37 5.41 -8.56
C ILE A 32 -8.00 5.19 -9.21
N GLY A 33 -7.20 6.24 -9.27
CA GLY A 33 -5.85 6.10 -9.80
C GLY A 33 -4.98 5.24 -8.91
N LEU A 34 -3.94 4.64 -9.47
CA LEU A 34 -3.06 3.76 -8.72
C LEU A 34 -2.39 4.47 -7.55
N ALA A 35 -1.94 5.70 -7.75
CA ALA A 35 -1.28 6.44 -6.68
C ALA A 35 -2.23 6.65 -5.50
N THR A 36 -3.50 6.96 -5.79
CA THR A 36 -4.49 7.14 -4.74
C THR A 36 -4.75 5.83 -4.01
N ALA A 37 -4.82 4.73 -4.75
CA ALA A 37 -5.05 3.42 -4.14
C ALA A 37 -3.91 3.04 -3.21
N ILE A 38 -2.67 3.31 -3.61
CA ILE A 38 -1.50 3.02 -2.78
C ILE A 38 -1.52 3.89 -1.53
N ARG A 39 -1.89 5.15 -1.67
CA ARG A 39 -1.96 6.04 -0.53
C ARG A 39 -2.99 5.56 0.49
N LEU A 40 -4.15 5.13 0.02
CA LEU A 40 -5.18 4.61 0.90
C LEU A 40 -4.73 3.32 1.57
N PHE A 41 -3.99 2.48 0.86
CA PHE A 41 -3.45 1.25 1.42
C PHE A 41 -2.48 1.55 2.57
N VAL A 42 -1.58 2.50 2.35
CA VAL A 42 -0.61 2.88 3.38
C VAL A 42 -1.33 3.46 4.60
N LEU A 43 -2.33 4.29 4.36
CA LEU A 43 -3.08 4.91 5.45
C LEU A 43 -3.80 3.85 6.28
N ALA A 44 -4.40 2.86 5.61
CA ALA A 44 -5.09 1.79 6.32
C ALA A 44 -4.13 0.97 7.16
N ASP A 45 -2.93 0.71 6.64
CA ASP A 45 -1.92 -0.04 7.38
C ASP A 45 -1.50 0.72 8.64
N LEU A 46 -1.30 2.03 8.51
CA LEU A 46 -0.90 2.84 9.65
C LEU A 46 -1.98 2.85 10.72
N ARG A 47 -3.24 2.88 10.31
CA ARG A 47 -4.35 2.88 11.27
C ARG A 47 -4.42 1.56 12.01
N GLN A 48 -4.14 0.44 11.35
CA GLN A 48 -4.12 -0.85 12.02
C GLN A 48 -3.02 -0.90 13.06
N VAL A 49 -1.84 -0.40 12.71
CA VAL A 49 -0.73 -0.39 13.66
C VAL A 49 -1.03 0.54 14.83
N ALA A 50 -1.58 1.71 14.55
CA ALA A 50 -1.89 2.67 15.60
C ALA A 50 -3.03 2.20 16.51
N GLY A 51 -3.91 1.36 15.99
CA GLY A 51 -5.04 0.86 16.75
C GLY A 51 -4.68 -0.25 17.73
N ARG A 52 -3.43 -0.67 17.74
CA ARG A 52 -2.95 -1.69 18.66
C ARG A 52 -2.25 -1.05 19.84
#